data_8594509f49d77aaa877bdde2c61b985b
#
_entry.id   8594509f49d77aaa877bdde2c61b985b
#
_cell.length_a   1.000
_cell.length_b   1.000
_cell.length_c   1.000
_cell.angle_alpha   90.00
_cell.angle_beta   90.00
_cell.angle_gamma   90.00
#
_symmetry.space_group_name_H-M   'P 1'
#
loop_
_entity.id
_entity.type
_entity.pdbx_description
1 polymer ?
#
loop_
_entity_poly.entity_id
_entity_poly.type
_entity_poly.pdbx_seq_one_letter_code
_entity_poly.pdbx_strand_id
1 'polypeptide(L)'
;MRNVMNMALLLLFLLLSCSEKQQQCAYSYSLVAHAGGAIDGCLYTNSLEAIKKAADAGYKYIELDLLMTADSFVVAGHSWSDYNSMTGFLQRGDTAPALHDFMSRRIYGKYTPLTAEMINTFFEEYSEIFFVTDKISDADVLERFFPNLKSRMVVEAFSYDDYCELKRRGFHRVLYSCMADDINSTVLQRMLMYDVFGGEEIEWIALHTDAFDNMVFRLVHALCDYRLALFTVNDTSAIPEEFMCKVELLYTDSIAP
;
A
#
# COMPACT_ATOMS: atom_id res chain seq x y z
N MET A 1 -17.49 -30.41 -26.73
CA MET A 1 -18.28 -29.28 -27.27
C MET A 1 -19.44 -28.87 -26.32
N ARG A 2 -20.21 -29.76 -25.72
CA ARG A 2 -21.35 -29.43 -24.85
C ARG A 2 -20.94 -28.71 -23.54
N ASN A 3 -19.80 -29.04 -22.94
CA ASN A 3 -19.30 -28.41 -21.72
C ASN A 3 -18.73 -26.99 -21.95
N VAL A 4 -18.12 -26.71 -23.11
CA VAL A 4 -17.60 -25.38 -23.48
C VAL A 4 -18.76 -24.42 -23.77
N MET A 5 -19.83 -24.93 -24.36
CA MET A 5 -21.05 -24.16 -24.67
C MET A 5 -21.80 -23.79 -23.37
N ASN A 6 -21.85 -24.71 -22.39
CA ASN A 6 -22.47 -24.42 -21.09
C ASN A 6 -21.64 -23.39 -20.26
N MET A 7 -20.31 -23.43 -20.35
CA MET A 7 -19.45 -22.48 -19.70
C MET A 7 -19.53 -21.06 -20.34
N ALA A 8 -19.65 -21.02 -21.67
CA ALA A 8 -19.87 -19.76 -22.38
C ALA A 8 -21.24 -19.14 -22.10
N LEU A 9 -22.29 -19.97 -21.96
CA LEU A 9 -23.62 -19.53 -21.56
C LEU A 9 -23.66 -19.04 -20.09
N LEU A 10 -22.93 -19.69 -19.20
CA LEU A 10 -22.81 -19.26 -17.79
C LEU A 10 -22.10 -17.90 -17.69
N LEU A 11 -21.00 -17.72 -18.45
CA LEU A 11 -20.31 -16.44 -18.57
C LEU A 11 -21.20 -15.35 -19.17
N LEU A 12 -22.00 -15.67 -20.18
CA LEU A 12 -22.93 -14.72 -20.79
C LEU A 12 -24.07 -14.34 -19.84
N PHE A 13 -24.57 -15.28 -19.04
CA PHE A 13 -25.60 -15.03 -17.99
C PHE A 13 -25.02 -14.15 -16.85
N LEU A 14 -23.77 -14.37 -16.44
CA LEU A 14 -23.09 -13.56 -15.44
C LEU A 14 -22.86 -12.13 -15.95
N LEU A 15 -22.51 -11.96 -17.22
CA LEU A 15 -22.32 -10.65 -17.86
C LEU A 15 -23.66 -9.90 -18.03
N LEU A 16 -24.77 -10.59 -18.24
CA LEU A 16 -26.09 -9.98 -18.38
C LEU A 16 -26.74 -9.63 -17.03
N SER A 17 -26.40 -10.34 -15.96
CA SER A 17 -26.90 -10.03 -14.61
C SER A 17 -26.19 -8.84 -13.93
N CYS A 18 -25.02 -8.44 -14.43
CA CYS A 18 -24.29 -7.26 -13.94
C CYS A 18 -24.84 -5.92 -14.44
N SER A 19 -25.80 -5.87 -15.38
CA SER A 19 -26.23 -4.62 -16.01
C SER A 19 -27.28 -3.81 -15.22
N GLU A 20 -27.71 -4.24 -14.03
CA GLU A 20 -28.82 -3.57 -13.29
C GLU A 20 -28.46 -2.98 -11.91
N LYS A 21 -27.16 -2.87 -11.55
CA LYS A 21 -26.79 -2.16 -10.33
C LYS A 21 -25.84 -0.99 -10.62
N GLN A 22 -26.29 -0.02 -11.40
CA GLN A 22 -25.78 1.34 -11.28
C GLN A 22 -26.37 1.96 -9.99
N GLN A 23 -25.90 1.47 -8.86
CA GLN A 23 -26.14 2.10 -7.59
C GLN A 23 -25.29 3.37 -7.60
N GLN A 24 -25.93 4.52 -7.51
CA GLN A 24 -25.26 5.81 -7.39
C GLN A 24 -24.38 5.77 -6.14
N CYS A 25 -23.10 5.46 -6.36
CA CYS A 25 -22.11 5.27 -5.31
C CYS A 25 -21.69 6.65 -4.82
N ALA A 26 -21.90 6.95 -3.55
CA ALA A 26 -21.28 8.11 -2.92
C ALA A 26 -19.80 7.79 -2.72
N TYR A 27 -18.93 8.39 -3.52
CA TYR A 27 -17.49 8.21 -3.41
C TYR A 27 -17.00 8.73 -2.05
N SER A 28 -16.38 7.84 -1.28
CA SER A 28 -15.79 8.17 0.01
C SER A 28 -14.47 7.43 0.13
N TYR A 29 -13.38 8.12 -0.14
CA TYR A 29 -12.03 7.60 0.03
C TYR A 29 -11.25 8.46 1.02
N SER A 30 -10.21 7.89 1.60
CA SER A 30 -9.25 8.60 2.44
C SER A 30 -7.94 8.79 1.70
N LEU A 31 -7.34 9.98 1.87
CA LEU A 31 -6.02 10.26 1.31
C LEU A 31 -4.94 9.67 2.21
N VAL A 32 -3.93 9.05 1.58
CA VAL A 32 -2.72 8.54 2.22
C VAL A 32 -1.56 9.44 1.80
N ALA A 33 -0.85 10.03 2.77
CA ALA A 33 0.37 10.77 2.49
C ALA A 33 1.48 9.77 2.11
N HIS A 34 1.77 9.66 0.81
CA HIS A 34 2.71 8.72 0.22
C HIS A 34 4.16 9.06 0.60
N ALA A 35 4.95 8.09 1.06
CA ALA A 35 6.33 8.26 1.54
C ALA A 35 6.50 9.41 2.56
N GLY A 36 5.50 9.55 3.47
CA GLY A 36 5.41 10.63 4.44
C GLY A 36 4.82 11.94 3.92
N GLY A 37 4.50 12.02 2.61
CA GLY A 37 3.99 13.20 1.93
C GLY A 37 5.09 14.10 1.36
N ALA A 38 4.73 14.93 0.38
CA ALA A 38 5.66 15.87 -0.23
C ALA A 38 6.03 17.01 0.71
N ILE A 39 7.30 17.36 0.74
CA ILE A 39 7.83 18.48 1.53
C ILE A 39 8.74 19.36 0.69
N ASP A 40 8.41 20.65 0.59
CA ASP A 40 9.17 21.67 -0.18
C ASP A 40 9.48 21.23 -1.62
N GLY A 41 8.54 20.50 -2.27
CA GLY A 41 8.72 19.95 -3.61
C GLY A 41 9.56 18.66 -3.68
N CYS A 42 10.04 18.15 -2.55
CA CYS A 42 10.73 16.86 -2.47
C CYS A 42 9.72 15.75 -2.19
N LEU A 43 9.82 14.64 -2.95
CA LEU A 43 9.03 13.43 -2.82
C LEU A 43 9.88 12.31 -2.20
N TYR A 44 9.25 11.27 -1.69
CA TYR A 44 9.89 10.05 -1.17
C TYR A 44 10.92 10.29 -0.07
N THR A 45 10.76 11.39 0.70
CA THR A 45 11.75 11.70 1.75
C THR A 45 11.65 10.76 2.94
N ASN A 46 10.49 10.18 3.21
CA ASN A 46 10.28 9.33 4.39
C ASN A 46 10.85 9.98 5.66
N SER A 47 10.66 11.30 5.82
CA SER A 47 11.34 12.12 6.84
C SER A 47 10.41 12.56 7.95
N LEU A 48 10.99 12.88 9.12
CA LEU A 48 10.24 13.38 10.27
C LEU A 48 9.44 14.65 9.95
N GLU A 49 10.04 15.55 9.20
CA GLU A 49 9.40 16.82 8.82
C GLU A 49 8.26 16.59 7.83
N ALA A 50 8.37 15.59 6.95
CA ALA A 50 7.31 15.24 6.00
C ALA A 50 6.07 14.70 6.73
N ILE A 51 6.24 13.71 7.63
CA ILE A 51 5.10 13.15 8.37
C ILE A 51 4.44 14.17 9.30
N LYS A 52 5.21 15.07 9.92
CA LYS A 52 4.63 16.19 10.71
C LYS A 52 3.80 17.11 9.86
N LYS A 53 4.33 17.50 8.70
CA LYS A 53 3.59 18.35 7.75
C LYS A 53 2.31 17.66 7.26
N ALA A 54 2.35 16.35 6.98
CA ALA A 54 1.17 15.59 6.59
C ALA A 54 0.11 15.54 7.71
N ALA A 55 0.54 15.33 8.97
CA ALA A 55 -0.35 15.37 10.13
C ALA A 55 -1.01 16.75 10.29
N ASP A 56 -0.22 17.84 10.20
CA ASP A 56 -0.69 19.22 10.28
C ASP A 56 -1.66 19.58 9.14
N ALA A 57 -1.49 18.97 7.96
CA ALA A 57 -2.40 19.11 6.84
C ALA A 57 -3.71 18.32 6.99
N GLY A 58 -3.82 17.44 7.98
CA GLY A 58 -5.04 16.69 8.30
C GLY A 58 -5.13 15.28 7.71
N TYR A 59 -4.04 14.74 7.14
CA TYR A 59 -4.02 13.35 6.69
C TYR A 59 -4.31 12.39 7.84
N LYS A 60 -5.18 11.42 7.58
CA LYS A 60 -5.51 10.35 8.54
C LYS A 60 -4.74 9.06 8.30
N TYR A 61 -4.07 8.95 7.17
CA TYR A 61 -3.22 7.84 6.79
C TYR A 61 -1.88 8.41 6.30
N ILE A 62 -0.79 7.92 6.87
CA ILE A 62 0.57 8.27 6.45
C ILE A 62 1.29 6.97 6.15
N GLU A 63 1.75 6.85 4.92
CA GLU A 63 2.51 5.70 4.48
C GLU A 63 4.01 5.99 4.59
N LEU A 64 4.76 4.96 4.99
CA LEU A 64 6.22 4.96 4.99
C LEU A 64 6.74 3.65 4.38
N ASP A 65 7.67 3.81 3.46
CA ASP A 65 8.50 2.71 2.99
C ASP A 65 9.45 2.26 4.12
N LEU A 66 9.53 0.98 4.40
CA LEU A 66 10.39 0.43 5.46
C LEU A 66 11.60 -0.31 4.89
N LEU A 67 12.77 -0.03 5.41
CA LEU A 67 14.01 -0.72 5.06
C LEU A 67 14.70 -1.27 6.30
N MET A 68 15.56 -2.29 6.08
CA MET A 68 16.40 -2.86 7.13
C MET A 68 17.85 -2.39 6.96
N THR A 69 18.42 -1.77 7.99
CA THR A 69 19.84 -1.38 8.02
C THR A 69 20.76 -2.59 8.04
N ALA A 70 22.04 -2.39 7.76
CA ALA A 70 23.05 -3.47 7.77
C ALA A 70 23.21 -4.16 9.13
N ASP A 71 22.86 -3.47 10.22
CA ASP A 71 22.87 -3.97 11.60
C ASP A 71 21.46 -4.31 12.12
N SER A 72 20.51 -4.57 11.20
CA SER A 72 19.18 -5.12 11.45
C SER A 72 18.24 -4.23 12.27
N PHE A 73 18.25 -2.92 12.03
CA PHE A 73 17.24 -1.99 12.53
C PHE A 73 16.29 -1.56 11.40
N VAL A 74 15.01 -1.38 11.72
CA VAL A 74 14.03 -0.85 10.77
C VAL A 74 14.08 0.68 10.76
N VAL A 75 14.11 1.22 9.55
CA VAL A 75 14.12 2.67 9.26
C VAL A 75 13.17 2.96 8.10
N ALA A 76 12.83 4.24 7.88
CA ALA A 76 12.03 4.64 6.73
C ALA A 76 12.90 5.09 5.56
N GLY A 77 12.55 4.64 4.34
CA GLY A 77 13.22 5.01 3.09
C GLY A 77 12.78 4.12 1.93
N HIS A 78 12.65 4.71 0.75
CA HIS A 78 12.12 4.02 -0.43
C HIS A 78 13.08 2.94 -0.96
N SER A 79 14.37 3.26 -1.09
CA SER A 79 15.45 2.32 -1.41
C SER A 79 16.78 2.82 -0.85
N TRP A 80 17.76 1.94 -0.70
CA TRP A 80 19.10 2.38 -0.28
C TRP A 80 19.77 3.26 -1.32
N SER A 81 19.52 3.00 -2.61
CA SER A 81 20.01 3.85 -3.69
C SER A 81 19.48 5.28 -3.58
N ASP A 82 18.16 5.43 -3.35
CA ASP A 82 17.54 6.75 -3.18
C ASP A 82 18.07 7.46 -1.93
N TYR A 83 18.07 6.77 -0.80
CA TYR A 83 18.59 7.33 0.45
C TYR A 83 20.04 7.79 0.32
N ASN A 84 20.92 6.94 -0.23
CA ASN A 84 22.31 7.30 -0.44
C ASN A 84 22.49 8.48 -1.41
N SER A 85 21.65 8.54 -2.45
CA SER A 85 21.61 9.69 -3.38
C SER A 85 21.17 10.97 -2.67
N MET A 86 20.05 10.94 -1.95
CA MET A 86 19.50 12.10 -1.24
C MET A 86 20.39 12.61 -0.11
N THR A 87 21.28 11.75 0.40
CA THR A 87 22.24 12.10 1.47
C THR A 87 23.66 12.35 0.98
N GLY A 88 23.89 12.35 -0.35
CA GLY A 88 25.19 12.68 -0.96
C GLY A 88 26.19 11.51 -1.00
N PHE A 89 25.73 10.25 -0.84
CA PHE A 89 26.58 9.05 -0.86
C PHE A 89 26.35 8.17 -2.08
N LEU A 90 26.28 8.76 -3.24
CA LEU A 90 26.03 8.09 -4.54
C LEU A 90 26.90 6.85 -4.78
N GLN A 91 28.18 6.89 -4.32
CA GLN A 91 29.12 5.77 -4.48
C GLN A 91 28.73 4.50 -3.71
N ARG A 92 27.78 4.57 -2.77
CA ARG A 92 27.26 3.40 -2.05
C ARG A 92 26.19 2.63 -2.84
N GLY A 93 25.59 3.25 -3.86
CA GLY A 93 24.51 2.64 -4.62
C GLY A 93 23.41 2.09 -3.70
N ASP A 94 23.08 0.82 -3.82
CA ASP A 94 22.04 0.14 -3.04
C ASP A 94 22.57 -0.55 -1.76
N THR A 95 23.67 -0.08 -1.20
CA THR A 95 24.26 -0.67 0.01
C THR A 95 23.65 -0.06 1.28
N ALA A 96 23.07 -0.92 2.12
CA ALA A 96 22.50 -0.54 3.41
C ALA A 96 23.60 0.02 4.35
N PRO A 97 23.41 1.21 4.96
CA PRO A 97 24.26 1.68 6.06
C PRO A 97 23.89 0.97 7.37
N ALA A 98 24.79 1.03 8.35
CA ALA A 98 24.41 0.79 9.75
C ALA A 98 23.55 1.94 10.29
N LEU A 99 22.75 1.68 11.34
CA LEU A 99 21.84 2.66 11.92
C LEU A 99 22.53 3.97 12.32
N HIS A 100 23.71 3.88 12.94
CA HIS A 100 24.49 5.07 13.29
C HIS A 100 24.82 5.93 12.07
N ASP A 101 25.25 5.31 10.98
CA ASP A 101 25.55 6.00 9.72
C ASP A 101 24.30 6.61 9.09
N PHE A 102 23.18 5.89 9.13
CA PHE A 102 21.88 6.36 8.68
C PHE A 102 21.48 7.65 9.43
N MET A 103 21.52 7.64 10.74
CA MET A 103 21.12 8.78 11.58
C MET A 103 22.06 9.96 11.53
N SER A 104 23.32 9.75 11.14
CA SER A 104 24.33 10.82 11.06
C SER A 104 24.12 11.82 9.91
N ARG A 105 23.15 11.53 9.02
CA ARG A 105 22.95 12.26 7.78
C ARG A 105 21.63 13.02 7.78
N ARG A 106 21.50 13.93 6.82
CA ARG A 106 20.27 14.66 6.53
C ARG A 106 19.88 14.42 5.08
N ILE A 107 18.64 14.06 4.85
CA ILE A 107 18.05 13.94 3.51
C ILE A 107 18.01 15.35 2.90
N TYR A 108 18.62 15.51 1.72
CA TYR A 108 18.85 16.80 1.07
C TYR A 108 19.57 17.83 1.97
N GLY A 109 20.40 17.37 2.92
CA GLY A 109 21.10 18.23 3.89
C GLY A 109 20.17 18.89 4.92
N LYS A 110 18.88 18.60 4.94
CA LYS A 110 17.84 19.33 5.69
C LYS A 110 16.98 18.42 6.55
N TYR A 111 16.40 17.35 5.98
CA TYR A 111 15.37 16.57 6.64
C TYR A 111 15.95 15.43 7.47
N THR A 112 15.24 15.10 8.55
CA THR A 112 15.63 14.07 9.51
C THR A 112 15.15 12.70 9.05
N PRO A 113 16.06 11.73 8.81
CA PRO A 113 15.67 10.35 8.52
C PRO A 113 14.97 9.71 9.74
N LEU A 114 14.03 8.82 9.51
CA LEU A 114 13.21 8.20 10.53
C LEU A 114 13.69 6.80 10.90
N THR A 115 13.84 6.56 12.20
CA THR A 115 13.99 5.21 12.77
C THR A 115 12.64 4.67 13.24
N ALA A 116 12.53 3.34 13.46
CA ALA A 116 11.35 2.73 14.03
C ALA A 116 10.95 3.34 15.38
N GLU A 117 11.92 3.73 16.23
CA GLU A 117 11.66 4.41 17.50
C GLU A 117 10.97 5.78 17.29
N MET A 118 11.46 6.56 16.33
CA MET A 118 10.87 7.86 16.01
C MET A 118 9.48 7.70 15.39
N ILE A 119 9.27 6.67 14.56
CA ILE A 119 7.96 6.31 14.00
C ILE A 119 6.98 5.96 15.12
N ASN A 120 7.36 5.10 16.06
CA ASN A 120 6.52 4.77 17.21
C ASN A 120 6.14 6.03 18.00
N THR A 121 7.11 6.86 18.34
CA THR A 121 6.88 8.11 19.08
C THR A 121 5.90 9.02 18.35
N PHE A 122 6.06 9.19 17.04
CA PHE A 122 5.16 10.02 16.24
C PHE A 122 3.73 9.47 16.25
N PHE A 123 3.52 8.19 15.95
CA PHE A 123 2.18 7.61 15.92
C PHE A 123 1.56 7.43 17.31
N GLU A 124 2.33 7.41 18.39
CA GLU A 124 1.81 7.48 19.76
C GLU A 124 1.30 8.90 20.07
N GLU A 125 2.01 9.95 19.62
CA GLU A 125 1.60 11.35 19.77
C GLU A 125 0.35 11.66 18.91
N TYR A 126 0.32 11.20 17.65
CA TYR A 126 -0.79 11.38 16.71
C TYR A 126 -1.67 10.14 16.67
N SER A 127 -2.37 9.86 17.77
CA SER A 127 -3.09 8.59 17.96
C SER A 127 -4.29 8.36 17.02
N GLU A 128 -4.78 9.37 16.33
CA GLU A 128 -5.86 9.32 15.34
C GLU A 128 -5.37 9.02 13.92
N ILE A 129 -4.04 8.97 13.69
CA ILE A 129 -3.45 8.71 12.37
C ILE A 129 -3.11 7.22 12.25
N PHE A 130 -3.43 6.64 11.11
CA PHE A 130 -3.08 5.26 10.75
C PHE A 130 -1.71 5.24 10.10
N PHE A 131 -0.90 4.27 10.51
CA PHE A 131 0.39 3.96 9.93
C PHE A 131 0.22 2.95 8.80
N VAL A 132 0.50 3.35 7.56
CA VAL A 132 0.54 2.46 6.40
C VAL A 132 1.98 2.06 6.14
N THR A 133 2.24 0.76 5.97
CA THR A 133 3.60 0.25 5.74
C THR A 133 3.78 -0.27 4.33
N ASP A 134 4.93 -0.02 3.74
CA ASP A 134 5.39 -0.61 2.48
C ASP A 134 6.75 -1.32 2.67
N LYS A 135 7.13 -2.20 1.74
CA LYS A 135 8.39 -2.95 1.65
C LYS A 135 8.60 -4.08 2.67
N ILE A 136 8.08 -3.99 3.88
CA ILE A 136 8.23 -5.04 4.90
C ILE A 136 6.86 -5.60 5.26
N SER A 137 6.64 -6.88 4.94
CA SER A 137 5.45 -7.67 5.30
C SER A 137 5.72 -8.78 6.32
N ASP A 138 6.95 -8.92 6.78
CA ASP A 138 7.32 -9.88 7.81
C ASP A 138 6.68 -9.53 9.17
N ALA A 139 5.76 -10.38 9.63
CA ALA A 139 4.99 -10.14 10.84
C ALA A 139 5.85 -10.09 12.11
N ASP A 140 6.93 -10.89 12.21
CA ASP A 140 7.86 -10.88 13.35
C ASP A 140 8.62 -9.55 13.40
N VAL A 141 9.04 -9.03 12.26
CA VAL A 141 9.69 -7.73 12.15
C VAL A 141 8.73 -6.63 12.58
N LEU A 142 7.50 -6.62 12.04
CA LEU A 142 6.51 -5.59 12.37
C LEU A 142 6.13 -5.61 13.86
N GLU A 143 5.88 -6.78 14.46
CA GLU A 143 5.58 -6.90 15.89
C GLU A 143 6.76 -6.50 16.79
N ARG A 144 7.99 -6.81 16.36
CA ARG A 144 9.20 -6.45 17.10
C ARG A 144 9.45 -4.95 17.12
N PHE A 145 9.31 -4.28 15.97
CA PHE A 145 9.66 -2.87 15.84
C PHE A 145 8.50 -1.90 16.08
N PHE A 146 7.24 -2.37 15.97
CA PHE A 146 6.05 -1.55 16.13
C PHE A 146 5.02 -2.20 17.09
N PRO A 147 5.41 -2.59 18.31
CA PRO A 147 4.59 -3.43 19.19
C PRO A 147 3.26 -2.78 19.61
N ASN A 148 3.21 -1.45 19.65
CA ASN A 148 2.03 -0.70 20.12
C ASN A 148 1.16 -0.17 18.97
N LEU A 149 1.59 -0.32 17.71
CA LEU A 149 0.90 0.28 16.56
C LEU A 149 -0.02 -0.69 15.80
N LYS A 150 0.02 -1.98 16.11
CA LYS A 150 -0.66 -3.05 15.37
C LYS A 150 -2.13 -2.76 15.05
N SER A 151 -2.89 -2.22 16.01
CA SER A 151 -4.32 -1.88 15.80
C SER A 151 -4.57 -0.72 14.83
N ARG A 152 -3.54 0.09 14.58
CA ARG A 152 -3.56 1.26 13.71
C ARG A 152 -2.67 1.12 12.48
N MET A 153 -2.09 -0.07 12.29
CA MET A 153 -1.34 -0.36 11.07
C MET A 153 -2.27 -0.79 9.94
N VAL A 154 -1.93 -0.34 8.75
CA VAL A 154 -2.37 -0.87 7.47
C VAL A 154 -1.14 -1.45 6.81
N VAL A 155 -1.07 -2.76 6.65
CA VAL A 155 0.14 -3.45 6.22
C VAL A 155 0.00 -3.93 4.79
N GLU A 156 0.93 -3.58 3.90
CA GLU A 156 1.02 -4.15 2.57
C GLU A 156 1.71 -5.51 2.61
N ALA A 157 1.04 -6.54 2.12
CA ALA A 157 1.56 -7.88 1.94
C ALA A 157 1.91 -8.12 0.46
N PHE A 158 3.10 -8.67 0.20
CA PHE A 158 3.62 -8.87 -1.16
C PHE A 158 3.53 -10.33 -1.62
N SER A 159 3.11 -11.22 -0.73
CA SER A 159 2.79 -12.61 -1.03
C SER A 159 1.51 -13.03 -0.32
N TYR A 160 0.85 -14.09 -0.85
CA TYR A 160 -0.33 -14.63 -0.18
C TYR A 160 0.00 -15.28 1.16
N ASP A 161 1.19 -15.84 1.29
CA ASP A 161 1.65 -16.44 2.54
C ASP A 161 1.86 -15.36 3.62
N ASP A 162 2.46 -14.22 3.29
CA ASP A 162 2.58 -13.07 4.19
C ASP A 162 1.19 -12.52 4.56
N TYR A 163 0.28 -12.40 3.58
CA TYR A 163 -1.09 -11.96 3.81
C TYR A 163 -1.78 -12.84 4.86
N CYS A 164 -1.74 -14.16 4.67
CA CYS A 164 -2.33 -15.13 5.60
C CYS A 164 -1.68 -15.06 6.99
N GLU A 165 -0.35 -14.96 7.05
CA GLU A 165 0.38 -14.88 8.32
C GLU A 165 0.03 -13.59 9.09
N LEU A 166 -0.02 -12.45 8.43
CA LEU A 166 -0.43 -11.18 9.02
C LEU A 166 -1.86 -11.24 9.57
N LYS A 167 -2.82 -11.79 8.79
CA LYS A 167 -4.20 -12.00 9.24
C LYS A 167 -4.25 -12.94 10.46
N ARG A 168 -3.54 -14.07 10.40
CA ARG A 168 -3.45 -15.04 11.50
C ARG A 168 -2.88 -14.43 12.79
N ARG A 169 -1.92 -13.52 12.66
CA ARG A 169 -1.32 -12.76 13.76
C ARG A 169 -2.22 -11.63 14.27
N GLY A 170 -3.37 -11.37 13.62
CA GLY A 170 -4.36 -10.37 14.04
C GLY A 170 -4.03 -8.95 13.59
N PHE A 171 -3.31 -8.78 12.49
CA PHE A 171 -3.32 -7.53 11.76
C PHE A 171 -4.68 -7.40 11.05
N HIS A 172 -5.46 -6.37 11.42
CA HIS A 172 -6.84 -6.24 10.94
C HIS A 172 -6.95 -5.62 9.55
N ARG A 173 -5.98 -4.76 9.18
CA ARG A 173 -5.95 -4.07 7.90
C ARG A 173 -4.72 -4.52 7.14
N VAL A 174 -4.92 -5.52 6.27
CA VAL A 174 -3.87 -6.04 5.39
C VAL A 174 -4.30 -5.78 3.96
N LEU A 175 -3.46 -5.06 3.21
CA LEU A 175 -3.59 -4.85 1.78
C LEU A 175 -2.79 -5.92 1.06
N TYR A 176 -3.36 -6.55 0.03
CA TYR A 176 -2.56 -7.34 -0.89
C TYR A 176 -2.01 -6.44 -1.99
N SER A 177 -0.69 -6.27 -2.04
CA SER A 177 -0.05 -5.43 -3.04
C SER A 177 0.10 -6.18 -4.37
N CYS A 178 -0.59 -5.69 -5.41
CA CYS A 178 -0.51 -6.21 -6.77
C CYS A 178 0.29 -5.25 -7.63
N MET A 179 1.54 -5.58 -7.91
CA MET A 179 2.31 -4.85 -8.92
C MET A 179 1.74 -5.15 -10.31
N ALA A 180 1.82 -4.19 -11.23
CA ALA A 180 1.22 -4.31 -12.57
C ALA A 180 1.68 -5.57 -13.33
N ASP A 181 2.91 -5.99 -13.13
CA ASP A 181 3.47 -7.21 -13.73
C ASP A 181 2.92 -8.50 -13.09
N ASP A 182 2.41 -8.42 -11.86
CA ASP A 182 1.86 -9.54 -11.09
C ASP A 182 0.33 -9.70 -11.27
N ILE A 183 -0.32 -8.80 -12.01
CA ILE A 183 -1.78 -8.82 -12.22
C ILE A 183 -2.26 -10.13 -12.91
N ASN A 184 -1.39 -10.83 -13.62
CA ASN A 184 -1.66 -12.18 -14.12
C ASN A 184 -1.33 -13.27 -13.09
N SER A 185 -0.96 -12.88 -11.88
CA SER A 185 -0.47 -13.77 -10.85
C SER A 185 -1.59 -14.59 -10.21
N THR A 186 -1.14 -15.58 -9.48
CA THR A 186 -1.89 -16.50 -8.61
C THR A 186 -2.95 -15.80 -7.73
N VAL A 187 -2.79 -14.51 -7.41
CA VAL A 187 -3.68 -13.77 -6.51
C VAL A 187 -5.02 -13.44 -7.12
N LEU A 188 -5.04 -12.85 -8.30
CA LEU A 188 -6.30 -12.59 -8.99
C LEU A 188 -7.04 -13.89 -9.30
N GLN A 189 -6.29 -14.97 -9.60
CA GLN A 189 -6.86 -16.30 -9.71
C GLN A 189 -7.43 -16.79 -8.37
N ARG A 190 -6.76 -16.55 -7.25
CA ARG A 190 -7.28 -16.90 -5.91
C ARG A 190 -8.53 -16.13 -5.55
N MET A 191 -8.61 -14.85 -5.87
CA MET A 191 -9.83 -14.06 -5.65
C MET A 191 -11.02 -14.62 -6.45
N LEU A 192 -10.79 -14.93 -7.73
CA LEU A 192 -11.83 -15.52 -8.61
C LEU A 192 -12.22 -16.93 -8.20
N MET A 193 -11.36 -17.65 -7.51
CA MET A 193 -11.52 -19.07 -7.19
C MET A 193 -11.51 -19.32 -5.67
N TYR A 194 -11.77 -18.31 -4.87
CA TYR A 194 -11.73 -18.40 -3.40
C TYR A 194 -12.58 -19.56 -2.88
N ASP A 195 -13.82 -19.70 -3.36
CA ASP A 195 -14.73 -20.77 -2.96
C ASP A 195 -14.19 -22.19 -3.31
N VAL A 196 -13.25 -22.27 -4.25
CA VAL A 196 -12.64 -23.55 -4.68
C VAL A 196 -11.37 -23.87 -3.90
N PHE A 197 -10.51 -22.86 -3.68
CA PHE A 197 -9.21 -23.07 -3.04
C PHE A 197 -9.28 -22.96 -1.51
N GLY A 198 -10.23 -22.18 -0.98
CA GLY A 198 -10.28 -21.82 0.44
C GLY A 198 -9.10 -20.94 0.87
N GLY A 199 -8.97 -20.70 2.16
CA GLY A 199 -7.90 -19.90 2.76
C GLY A 199 -8.41 -18.60 3.35
N GLU A 200 -7.57 -17.55 3.35
CA GLU A 200 -7.99 -16.19 3.74
C GLU A 200 -8.51 -15.43 2.53
N GLU A 201 -9.66 -14.79 2.69
CA GLU A 201 -10.25 -13.94 1.67
C GLU A 201 -9.44 -12.63 1.54
N ILE A 202 -9.14 -12.24 0.30
CA ILE A 202 -8.45 -10.98 0.04
C ILE A 202 -9.49 -9.87 -0.04
N GLU A 203 -9.60 -9.10 1.04
CA GLU A 203 -10.57 -8.02 1.19
C GLU A 203 -10.09 -6.69 0.59
N TRP A 204 -8.77 -6.45 0.59
CA TRP A 204 -8.15 -5.20 0.16
C TRP A 204 -7.01 -5.45 -0.82
N ILE A 205 -6.99 -4.70 -1.92
CA ILE A 205 -5.96 -4.77 -2.95
C ILE A 205 -5.32 -3.39 -3.09
N ALA A 206 -3.98 -3.35 -3.03
CA ALA A 206 -3.20 -2.17 -3.42
C ALA A 206 -2.66 -2.36 -4.84
N LEU A 207 -2.86 -1.39 -5.73
CA LEU A 207 -2.39 -1.46 -7.11
C LEU A 207 -2.18 -0.07 -7.74
N HIS A 208 -1.36 -0.05 -8.79
CA HIS A 208 -1.18 1.12 -9.63
C HIS A 208 -2.35 1.29 -10.61
N THR A 209 -2.66 2.52 -10.98
CA THR A 209 -3.77 2.84 -11.91
C THR A 209 -3.62 2.21 -13.29
N ASP A 210 -2.41 1.86 -13.73
CA ASP A 210 -2.15 1.13 -14.99
C ASP A 210 -2.85 -0.25 -15.03
N ALA A 211 -3.23 -0.78 -13.86
CA ALA A 211 -3.95 -2.03 -13.76
C ALA A 211 -5.37 -1.98 -14.36
N PHE A 212 -5.96 -0.81 -14.50
CA PHE A 212 -7.35 -0.67 -14.99
C PHE A 212 -7.57 -1.18 -16.41
N ASP A 213 -6.51 -1.20 -17.22
CA ASP A 213 -6.57 -1.73 -18.58
C ASP A 213 -6.40 -3.27 -18.65
N ASN A 214 -6.05 -3.91 -17.52
CA ASN A 214 -5.87 -5.35 -17.46
C ASN A 214 -7.21 -6.08 -17.44
N MET A 215 -7.41 -6.98 -18.42
CA MET A 215 -8.68 -7.73 -18.57
C MET A 215 -8.97 -8.66 -17.38
N VAL A 216 -7.94 -9.25 -16.75
CA VAL A 216 -8.12 -10.13 -15.58
C VAL A 216 -8.56 -9.31 -14.38
N PHE A 217 -7.97 -8.12 -14.17
CA PHE A 217 -8.41 -7.22 -13.12
C PHE A 217 -9.86 -6.74 -13.32
N ARG A 218 -10.25 -6.40 -14.54
CA ARG A 218 -11.65 -6.05 -14.86
C ARG A 218 -12.62 -7.20 -14.55
N LEU A 219 -12.20 -8.43 -14.77
CA LEU A 219 -13.01 -9.62 -14.40
C LEU A 219 -13.12 -9.77 -12.88
N VAL A 220 -12.01 -9.59 -12.13
CA VAL A 220 -12.03 -9.56 -10.67
C VAL A 220 -12.93 -8.44 -10.17
N HIS A 221 -12.83 -7.26 -10.77
CA HIS A 221 -13.67 -6.11 -10.41
C HIS A 221 -15.17 -6.41 -10.56
N ALA A 222 -15.55 -7.12 -11.62
CA ALA A 222 -16.94 -7.46 -11.91
C ALA A 222 -17.49 -8.58 -11.01
N LEU A 223 -16.65 -9.50 -10.52
CA LEU A 223 -17.08 -10.73 -9.88
C LEU A 223 -16.78 -10.81 -8.38
N CYS A 224 -15.79 -10.07 -7.89
CA CYS A 224 -15.35 -10.14 -6.50
C CYS A 224 -15.74 -8.89 -5.71
N ASP A 225 -16.02 -9.07 -4.43
CA ASP A 225 -16.14 -7.96 -3.48
C ASP A 225 -14.78 -7.72 -2.83
N TYR A 226 -14.28 -6.45 -2.89
CA TYR A 226 -13.01 -6.03 -2.33
C TYR A 226 -12.94 -4.52 -2.28
N ARG A 227 -11.94 -3.99 -1.58
CA ARG A 227 -11.65 -2.55 -1.50
C ARG A 227 -10.34 -2.24 -2.22
N LEU A 228 -10.24 -1.04 -2.76
CA LEU A 228 -9.06 -0.58 -3.48
C LEU A 228 -8.24 0.43 -2.68
N ALA A 229 -6.94 0.22 -2.68
CA ALA A 229 -5.93 1.21 -2.37
C ALA A 229 -5.14 1.50 -3.66
N LEU A 230 -5.17 2.74 -4.14
CA LEU A 230 -4.54 3.12 -5.41
C LEU A 230 -3.30 3.98 -5.18
N PHE A 231 -2.21 3.65 -5.84
CA PHE A 231 -0.94 4.39 -5.78
C PHE A 231 -0.35 4.59 -7.19
N THR A 232 0.36 5.67 -7.52
CA THR A 232 0.26 6.96 -6.82
C THR A 232 -0.67 7.83 -7.61
N VAL A 233 -1.66 8.41 -6.97
CA VAL A 233 -2.70 9.21 -7.62
C VAL A 233 -2.53 10.68 -7.25
N ASN A 234 -2.13 11.49 -8.21
CA ASN A 234 -2.01 12.94 -8.07
C ASN A 234 -3.11 13.71 -8.83
N ASP A 235 -3.94 12.98 -9.59
CA ASP A 235 -5.12 13.48 -10.30
C ASP A 235 -6.20 12.38 -10.29
N THR A 236 -7.29 12.62 -9.57
CA THR A 236 -8.40 11.67 -9.45
C THR A 236 -9.19 11.49 -10.75
N SER A 237 -9.07 12.42 -11.70
CA SER A 237 -9.71 12.28 -13.02
C SER A 237 -9.13 11.14 -13.86
N ALA A 238 -7.96 10.61 -13.48
CA ALA A 238 -7.33 9.43 -14.10
C ALA A 238 -8.00 8.10 -13.69
N ILE A 239 -8.87 8.10 -12.67
CA ILE A 239 -9.55 6.89 -12.18
C ILE A 239 -10.89 6.75 -12.90
N PRO A 240 -11.13 5.65 -13.66
CA PRO A 240 -12.43 5.40 -14.27
C PRO A 240 -13.54 5.30 -13.22
N GLU A 241 -14.71 5.86 -13.53
CA GLU A 241 -15.84 5.97 -12.60
C GLU A 241 -16.27 4.62 -12.04
N GLU A 242 -16.20 3.56 -12.84
CA GLU A 242 -16.56 2.20 -12.42
C GLU A 242 -15.72 1.68 -11.25
N PHE A 243 -14.45 2.12 -11.09
CA PHE A 243 -13.59 1.68 -9.99
C PHE A 243 -13.73 2.53 -8.73
N MET A 244 -14.17 3.78 -8.87
CA MET A 244 -14.26 4.72 -7.75
C MET A 244 -15.10 4.22 -6.57
N CYS A 245 -16.11 3.41 -6.82
CA CYS A 245 -16.97 2.84 -5.79
C CYS A 245 -16.26 1.87 -4.83
N LYS A 246 -15.14 1.30 -5.24
CA LYS A 246 -14.34 0.37 -4.42
C LYS A 246 -13.09 1.02 -3.85
N VAL A 247 -12.78 2.27 -4.24
CA VAL A 247 -11.63 2.99 -3.72
C VAL A 247 -11.88 3.43 -2.28
N GLU A 248 -11.01 3.01 -1.39
CA GLU A 248 -11.02 3.38 0.02
C GLU A 248 -9.79 4.22 0.39
N LEU A 249 -8.63 3.92 -0.21
CA LEU A 249 -7.39 4.65 0.02
C LEU A 249 -6.79 5.16 -1.29
N LEU A 250 -6.37 6.43 -1.31
CA LEU A 250 -5.62 7.04 -2.40
C LEU A 250 -4.27 7.54 -1.88
N TYR A 251 -3.19 6.90 -2.29
CA TYR A 251 -1.83 7.36 -2.03
C TYR A 251 -1.51 8.52 -2.95
N THR A 252 -1.13 9.63 -2.37
CA THR A 252 -0.86 10.85 -3.13
C THR A 252 0.35 11.61 -2.61
N ASP A 253 1.04 12.27 -3.54
CA ASP A 253 2.14 13.19 -3.23
C ASP A 253 1.64 14.64 -3.11
N SER A 254 0.47 14.96 -3.68
CA SER A 254 0.09 16.37 -3.93
C SER A 254 -1.35 16.74 -3.59
N ILE A 255 -2.28 15.80 -3.49
CA ILE A 255 -3.68 16.10 -3.16
C ILE A 255 -3.76 16.35 -1.65
N ALA A 256 -4.27 17.49 -1.24
CA ALA A 256 -4.48 17.81 0.17
C ALA A 256 -5.84 17.27 0.68
N PRO A 257 -5.93 16.82 1.95
CA PRO A 257 -7.19 16.42 2.59
C PRO A 257 -8.20 17.54 2.70
#